data_d7b1775119b9e3d319a8063d5867e782
#
_entry.id   d7b1775119b9e3d319a8063d5867e782
#
_cell.length_a   1.000
_cell.length_b   1.000
_cell.length_c   1.000
_cell.angle_alpha   90.00
_cell.angle_beta   90.00
_cell.angle_gamma   90.00
#
_symmetry.space_group_name_H-M   'P 1'
#
loop_
_entity.id
_entity.type
_entity.pdbx_description
1 polymer ?
#
loop_
_entity_poly.entity_id
_entity_poly.type
_entity_poly.pdbx_seq_one_letter_code
_entity_poly.pdbx_strand_id
1 'polypeptide(L)'
;MEGRLAACVSRVPALMSTYLWQDKVERDTETLLLIKTMDTRFDALQARLCELHPYEVPEIIATPVTKGLPAYLQWVSTCVAGDA
;
A
#
# COMPACT_ATOMS: atom_id res chain seq x y z
N MET A 1 1.01 -11.55 -7.31
CA MET A 1 1.92 -10.55 -6.81
C MET A 1 3.25 -11.16 -6.49
N GLU A 2 4.22 -10.73 -7.21
CA GLU A 2 5.55 -11.27 -7.08
C GLU A 2 6.12 -11.01 -5.70
N GLY A 3 6.89 -11.97 -5.19
CA GLY A 3 7.52 -11.84 -3.88
C GLY A 3 6.56 -11.98 -2.72
N ARG A 4 5.29 -12.27 -2.98
CA ARG A 4 4.26 -12.43 -1.96
C ARG A 4 4.20 -11.24 -1.00
N LEU A 5 4.36 -10.05 -1.55
CA LEU A 5 4.35 -8.83 -0.74
C LEU A 5 2.95 -8.36 -0.40
N ALA A 6 1.97 -8.75 -1.17
CA ALA A 6 0.59 -8.37 -0.95
C ALA A 6 -0.35 -9.46 -1.43
N ALA A 7 -1.49 -9.58 -0.77
CA ALA A 7 -2.54 -10.52 -1.17
C ALA A 7 -3.49 -9.90 -2.18
N CYS A 8 -3.71 -8.60 -2.07
CA CYS A 8 -4.68 -7.91 -2.92
C CYS A 8 -4.31 -6.43 -3.02
N VAL A 9 -4.51 -5.87 -4.19
CA VAL A 9 -4.35 -4.43 -4.40
C VAL A 9 -5.60 -3.92 -5.08
N SER A 10 -6.26 -2.96 -4.44
CA SER A 10 -7.42 -2.28 -5.02
C SER A 10 -7.00 -0.87 -5.40
N ARG A 11 -7.53 -0.37 -6.51
CA ARG A 11 -7.20 0.96 -7.00
C ARG A 11 -8.41 1.86 -6.96
N VAL A 12 -8.21 3.08 -6.45
CA VAL A 12 -9.22 4.14 -6.53
C VAL A 12 -8.62 5.22 -7.42
N PRO A 13 -9.06 5.29 -8.68
CA PRO A 13 -8.49 6.26 -9.62
C PRO A 13 -9.08 7.64 -9.40
N ALA A 14 -8.39 8.65 -9.94
CA ALA A 14 -8.87 10.02 -10.03
C ALA A 14 -9.19 10.65 -8.67
N LEU A 15 -8.42 10.32 -7.65
CA LEU A 15 -8.48 11.04 -6.39
C LEU A 15 -7.81 12.39 -6.58
N MET A 16 -8.48 13.45 -6.12
CA MET A 16 -7.87 14.78 -6.15
C MET A 16 -7.27 15.04 -4.77
N SER A 17 -5.97 15.27 -4.73
CA SER A 17 -5.25 15.57 -3.49
C SER A 17 -4.79 17.01 -3.49
N THR A 18 -4.98 17.68 -2.37
CA THR A 18 -4.50 19.04 -2.15
C THR A 18 -3.52 18.99 -0.99
N TYR A 19 -2.30 19.50 -1.18
CA TYR A 19 -1.26 19.33 -0.17
C TYR A 19 -0.27 20.49 -0.24
N LEU A 20 0.57 20.57 0.78
CA LEU A 20 1.63 21.57 0.84
C LEU A 20 2.93 20.93 0.41
N TRP A 21 3.60 21.57 -0.55
CA TRP A 21 4.93 21.15 -0.98
C TRP A 21 5.79 22.40 -1.11
N GLN A 22 6.86 22.46 -0.32
CA GLN A 22 7.76 23.61 -0.32
C GLN A 22 7.00 24.91 -0.12
N ASP A 23 6.09 24.92 0.86
CA ASP A 23 5.28 26.06 1.27
C ASP A 23 4.25 26.51 0.22
N LYS A 24 4.01 25.70 -0.79
CA LYS A 24 2.99 25.99 -1.81
C LYS A 24 1.89 24.97 -1.73
N VAL A 25 0.67 25.41 -2.02
CA VAL A 25 -0.48 24.53 -2.13
C VAL A 25 -0.49 23.92 -3.52
N GLU A 26 -0.41 22.58 -3.57
CA GLU A 26 -0.44 21.84 -4.82
C GLU A 26 -1.70 21.00 -4.89
N ARG A 27 -2.16 20.75 -6.10
CA ARG A 27 -3.30 19.87 -6.35
C ARG A 27 -2.95 18.91 -7.46
N ASP A 28 -3.17 17.64 -7.21
CA ASP A 28 -2.88 16.61 -8.20
C ASP A 28 -3.98 15.57 -8.23
N THR A 29 -4.15 14.96 -9.38
CA THR A 29 -5.00 13.79 -9.52
C THR A 29 -4.13 12.56 -9.34
N GLU A 30 -4.54 11.67 -8.46
CA GLU A 30 -3.76 10.51 -8.10
C GLU A 30 -4.60 9.25 -8.13
N THR A 31 -3.92 8.11 -8.13
CA THR A 31 -4.55 6.81 -7.92
C THR A 31 -4.17 6.35 -6.52
N LEU A 32 -5.19 6.04 -5.71
CA LEU A 32 -4.96 5.48 -4.39
C LEU A 32 -4.88 3.96 -4.49
N LEU A 33 -3.88 3.38 -3.89
CA LEU A 33 -3.75 1.93 -3.80
C LEU A 33 -4.06 1.49 -2.39
N LEU A 34 -5.02 0.58 -2.28
CA LEU A 34 -5.34 -0.09 -1.02
C LEU A 34 -4.75 -1.48 -1.09
N ILE A 35 -3.67 -1.67 -0.35
CA ILE A 35 -2.89 -2.91 -0.41
C ILE A 35 -3.16 -3.72 0.84
N LYS A 36 -3.61 -4.96 0.64
CA LYS A 36 -3.91 -5.87 1.75
C LYS A 36 -2.75 -6.81 1.92
N THR A 37 -2.13 -6.76 3.10
CA THR A 37 -0.97 -7.58 3.39
C THR A 37 -0.85 -7.77 4.91
N MET A 38 0.19 -8.45 5.32
CA MET A 38 0.50 -8.65 6.73
C MET A 38 1.60 -7.69 7.16
N ASP A 39 1.59 -7.35 8.44
CA ASP A 39 2.57 -6.45 9.01
C ASP A 39 4.01 -6.93 8.75
N THR A 40 4.21 -8.23 8.77
CA THR A 40 5.53 -8.83 8.54
C THR A 40 6.08 -8.56 7.14
N ARG A 41 5.24 -8.14 6.21
CA ARG A 41 5.67 -7.85 4.84
C ARG A 41 5.82 -6.36 4.55
N PHE A 42 5.48 -5.52 5.51
CA PHE A 42 5.45 -4.08 5.25
C PHE A 42 6.80 -3.53 4.80
N ASP A 43 7.87 -3.88 5.49
CA ASP A 43 9.19 -3.33 5.15
C ASP A 43 9.60 -3.69 3.73
N ALA A 44 9.41 -4.94 3.34
CA ALA A 44 9.75 -5.38 1.99
C ALA A 44 8.85 -4.72 0.94
N LEU A 45 7.56 -4.57 1.25
CA LEU A 45 6.62 -3.92 0.37
C LEU A 45 6.99 -2.45 0.18
N GLN A 46 7.30 -1.76 1.27
CA GLN A 46 7.71 -0.35 1.21
C GLN A 46 8.95 -0.18 0.34
N ALA A 47 9.95 -1.02 0.53
CA ALA A 47 11.17 -0.95 -0.27
C ALA A 47 10.87 -1.12 -1.75
N ARG A 48 10.01 -2.08 -2.09
CA ARG A 48 9.68 -2.32 -3.50
C ARG A 48 8.89 -1.17 -4.10
N LEU A 49 7.95 -0.61 -3.34
CA LEU A 49 7.17 0.53 -3.82
C LEU A 49 8.06 1.75 -4.04
N CYS A 50 9.03 1.98 -3.19
CA CYS A 50 9.97 3.08 -3.37
C CYS A 50 10.78 2.93 -4.64
N GLU A 51 11.17 1.71 -4.99
CA GLU A 51 11.88 1.45 -6.24
C GLU A 51 11.05 1.77 -7.48
N LEU A 52 9.74 1.54 -7.38
CA LEU A 52 8.85 1.68 -8.52
C LEU A 52 8.22 3.06 -8.62
N HIS A 53 8.24 3.84 -7.55
CA HIS A 53 7.54 5.12 -7.51
C HIS A 53 8.43 6.23 -8.04
N PRO A 54 7.87 7.13 -8.87
CA PRO A 54 8.66 8.20 -9.47
C PRO A 54 8.93 9.37 -8.55
N TYR A 55 8.20 9.47 -7.43
CA TYR A 55 8.38 10.60 -6.53
C TYR A 55 9.53 10.39 -5.57
N GLU A 56 10.16 11.49 -5.18
CA GLU A 56 11.24 11.45 -4.22
C GLU A 56 10.76 10.99 -2.84
N VAL A 57 9.58 11.50 -2.43
CA VAL A 57 8.99 11.14 -1.15
C VAL A 57 7.54 10.68 -1.38
N PRO A 58 7.32 9.40 -1.69
CA PRO A 58 5.96 8.89 -1.88
C PRO A 58 5.26 8.70 -0.54
N GLU A 59 3.94 8.79 -0.56
CA GLU A 59 3.15 8.49 0.63
C GLU A 59 2.93 6.99 0.71
N ILE A 60 3.57 6.37 1.69
CA ILE A 60 3.42 4.94 1.97
C ILE A 60 3.18 4.80 3.44
N ILE A 61 1.93 4.58 3.83
CA ILE A 61 1.53 4.44 5.22
C ILE A 61 0.70 3.19 5.37
N ALA A 62 0.63 2.69 6.57
CA ALA A 62 -0.15 1.50 6.85
C ALA A 62 -1.01 1.75 8.07
N THR A 63 -2.19 1.15 8.07
CA THR A 63 -3.09 1.20 9.22
C THR A 63 -3.48 -0.23 9.56
N PRO A 64 -3.59 -0.55 10.86
CA PRO A 64 -3.97 -1.91 11.23
C PRO A 64 -5.44 -2.16 10.97
N VAL A 65 -5.75 -3.41 10.63
CA VAL A 65 -7.11 -3.89 10.56
C VAL A 65 -7.41 -4.55 11.90
N THR A 66 -8.25 -3.91 12.70
CA THR A 66 -8.53 -4.39 14.04
C THR A 66 -9.64 -5.42 14.10
N LYS A 67 -10.49 -5.46 13.08
CA LYS A 67 -11.59 -6.42 12.97
C LYS A 67 -11.76 -6.82 11.53
N GLY A 68 -12.01 -8.09 11.30
CA GLY A 68 -12.24 -8.57 9.95
C GLY A 68 -12.81 -9.97 9.98
N LEU A 69 -13.37 -10.39 8.86
CA LEU A 69 -13.87 -11.75 8.72
C LEU A 69 -12.69 -12.71 8.83
N PRO A 70 -12.72 -13.68 9.77
CA PRO A 70 -11.58 -14.57 9.97
C PRO A 70 -11.11 -15.29 8.71
N ALA A 71 -12.04 -15.74 7.87
CA ALA A 71 -11.68 -16.43 6.64
C ALA A 71 -10.90 -15.51 5.68
N TYR A 72 -11.30 -14.24 5.60
CA TYR A 72 -10.60 -13.29 4.74
C TYR A 72 -9.20 -13.01 5.27
N LEU A 73 -9.08 -12.77 6.57
CA LEU A 73 -7.79 -12.48 7.19
C LEU A 73 -6.85 -13.67 7.05
N GLN A 74 -7.37 -14.88 7.19
CA GLN A 74 -6.58 -16.09 6.99
C GLN A 74 -6.10 -16.19 5.54
N TRP A 75 -6.97 -15.83 4.60
CA TRP A 75 -6.59 -15.84 3.19
C TRP A 75 -5.43 -14.88 2.92
N VAL A 76 -5.51 -13.65 3.46
CA VAL A 76 -4.44 -12.68 3.31
C VAL A 76 -3.14 -13.24 3.85
N SER A 77 -3.18 -13.80 5.05
CA SER A 77 -2.00 -14.39 5.70
C SER A 77 -1.40 -15.50 4.85
N THR A 78 -2.25 -16.36 4.30
CA THR A 78 -1.80 -17.48 3.47
C THR A 78 -1.13 -16.99 2.19
N CYS A 79 -1.69 -15.95 1.57
CA CYS A 79 -1.15 -15.43 0.31
C CYS A 79 0.25 -14.86 0.46
N VAL A 80 0.56 -14.27 1.61
CA VAL A 80 1.86 -13.64 1.82
C VAL A 80 2.80 -14.48 2.67
N ALA A 81 2.34 -15.63 3.16
CA ALA A 81 3.16 -16.53 3.91
C ALA A 81 4.10 -17.29 2.97
N GLY A 82 5.14 -17.84 3.56
CA GLY A 82 6.06 -18.65 2.81
C GLY A 82 7.28 -17.88 2.40
N ASP A 83 7.98 -18.40 1.43
CA ASP A 83 9.21 -17.81 1.01
C ASP A 83 8.95 -16.54 0.25
N ALA A 84 9.53 -15.57 0.66
CA ALA A 84 9.48 -14.33 -0.06
C ALA A 84 10.45 -14.41 -1.24
#